data_01c6169db2e2f1a87e0506551c3450bd
#
_entry.id   01c6169db2e2f1a87e0506551c3450bd
#
_cell.length_a   1.000
_cell.length_b   1.000
_cell.length_c   1.000
_cell.angle_alpha   90.00
_cell.angle_beta   90.00
_cell.angle_gamma   90.00
#
_symmetry.space_group_name_H-M   'P 1'
#
loop_
_entity.id
_entity.type
_entity.pdbx_description
1 polymer ?
#
loop_
_entity_poly.entity_id
_entity_poly.type
_entity_poly.pdbx_seq_one_letter_code
_entity_poly.pdbx_strand_id
1 'polypeptide(L)'
;MKILTRKHYADKVDSWIGKGNIIVLVGPRRVGKSYILKDFIERHSQEEDINVIYVDKEKKEFKNIKTKDDLDNYIESFYLPGKHNCILVDEVQQIERFEESICSWYTEDNTDVIITGSNSKMLSGDLSTLLAGRYVEIRVHPLTYPEFLEFHGLEDSDDSLMIYLNYGGLPGLRQIGLDSDEHVWAYLSSVFNTIMLKDIIERHDIRNVPFLNNLIAFYADTTGKLTSANSISKYMKSQGENISSNLVLLYRSFYQEAYLLNAVSRYDIHGKRILE
;
A
#
# COMPACT_ATOMS: atom_id res chain seq x y z
N MET A 1 17.59 12.21 8.01
CA MET A 1 17.46 10.94 8.78
C MET A 1 17.92 9.84 7.85
N LYS A 2 18.84 8.97 8.28
CA LYS A 2 19.35 7.86 7.44
C LYS A 2 18.20 6.92 7.10
N ILE A 3 18.05 6.59 5.82
CA ILE A 3 17.10 5.57 5.37
C ILE A 3 17.56 4.22 5.91
N LEU A 4 16.65 3.46 6.49
CA LEU A 4 16.88 2.06 6.83
C LEU A 4 16.33 1.21 5.69
N THR A 5 17.21 0.49 5.04
CA THR A 5 16.87 -0.39 3.92
C THR A 5 16.05 -1.57 4.41
N ARG A 6 14.85 -1.75 3.87
CA ARG A 6 14.08 -2.98 4.01
C ARG A 6 14.56 -4.01 2.99
N LYS A 7 15.62 -4.73 3.35
CA LYS A 7 16.40 -5.59 2.44
C LYS A 7 15.52 -6.50 1.58
N HIS A 8 14.50 -7.13 2.18
CA HIS A 8 13.59 -8.01 1.45
C HIS A 8 12.88 -7.32 0.25
N TYR A 9 12.50 -6.04 0.42
CA TYR A 9 11.86 -5.28 -0.67
C TYR A 9 12.88 -4.71 -1.64
N ALA A 10 14.03 -4.26 -1.13
CA ALA A 10 15.15 -3.80 -1.97
C ALA A 10 15.57 -4.90 -2.94
N ASP A 11 15.87 -6.10 -2.41
CA ASP A 11 16.27 -7.26 -3.22
C ASP A 11 15.19 -7.66 -4.24
N LYS A 12 13.89 -7.57 -3.84
CA LYS A 12 12.78 -7.84 -4.76
C LYS A 12 12.71 -6.83 -5.91
N VAL A 13 12.79 -5.53 -5.61
CA VAL A 13 12.75 -4.49 -6.64
C VAL A 13 13.92 -4.68 -7.59
N ASP A 14 15.14 -4.82 -7.06
CA ASP A 14 16.36 -4.98 -7.87
C ASP A 14 16.31 -6.23 -8.76
N SER A 15 15.69 -7.31 -8.28
CA SER A 15 15.57 -8.54 -9.07
C SER A 15 14.70 -8.40 -10.32
N TRP A 16 13.85 -7.36 -10.39
CA TRP A 16 12.97 -7.08 -11.52
C TRP A 16 13.50 -6.00 -12.48
N ILE A 17 14.53 -5.26 -12.10
CA ILE A 17 15.17 -4.27 -12.97
C ILE A 17 15.74 -4.95 -14.21
N GLY A 18 15.48 -4.39 -15.39
CA GLY A 18 15.88 -4.93 -16.68
C GLY A 18 15.15 -6.21 -17.11
N LYS A 19 14.02 -6.59 -16.45
CA LYS A 19 13.23 -7.77 -16.81
C LYS A 19 12.03 -7.47 -17.72
N GLY A 20 11.83 -6.20 -18.08
CA GLY A 20 10.73 -5.80 -18.94
C GLY A 20 9.37 -5.97 -18.26
N ASN A 21 9.23 -5.57 -17.01
CA ASN A 21 7.98 -5.52 -16.27
C ASN A 21 7.88 -4.22 -15.47
N ILE A 22 6.69 -3.64 -15.45
CA ILE A 22 6.39 -2.53 -14.57
C ILE A 22 6.34 -3.04 -13.13
N ILE A 23 7.08 -2.44 -12.22
CA ILE A 23 7.09 -2.81 -10.81
C ILE A 23 6.07 -1.94 -10.07
N VAL A 24 5.11 -2.59 -9.41
CA VAL A 24 4.04 -1.90 -8.70
C VAL A 24 4.11 -2.21 -7.21
N LEU A 25 4.50 -1.20 -6.42
CA LEU A 25 4.51 -1.30 -4.96
C LEU A 25 3.15 -0.93 -4.41
N VAL A 26 2.45 -1.89 -3.84
CA VAL A 26 1.12 -1.70 -3.23
C VAL A 26 1.13 -1.98 -1.73
N GLY A 27 0.15 -1.48 -1.02
CA GLY A 27 0.02 -1.71 0.42
C GLY A 27 -0.59 -0.53 1.16
N PRO A 28 -0.91 -0.68 2.45
CA PRO A 28 -1.58 0.36 3.23
C PRO A 28 -0.80 1.67 3.25
N ARG A 29 -1.46 2.76 3.65
CA ARG A 29 -0.76 4.01 3.92
C ARG A 29 0.27 3.84 5.03
N ARG A 30 1.37 4.59 4.92
CA ARG A 30 2.44 4.66 5.94
C ARG A 30 3.26 3.40 6.18
N VAL A 31 3.15 2.36 5.31
CA VAL A 31 3.99 1.14 5.41
C VAL A 31 5.38 1.28 4.81
N GLY A 32 5.70 2.45 4.24
CA GLY A 32 7.06 2.75 3.75
C GLY A 32 7.29 2.55 2.26
N LYS A 33 6.25 2.48 1.40
CA LYS A 33 6.39 2.38 -0.07
C LYS A 33 7.31 3.46 -0.63
N SER A 34 7.04 4.73 -0.31
CA SER A 34 7.88 5.88 -0.71
C SER A 34 9.33 5.79 -0.22
N TYR A 35 9.54 5.16 0.93
CA TYR A 35 10.90 4.93 1.46
C TYR A 35 11.65 3.84 0.69
N ILE A 36 10.96 2.84 0.14
CA ILE A 36 11.56 1.84 -0.76
C ILE A 36 12.03 2.52 -2.05
N LEU A 37 11.24 3.45 -2.61
CA LEU A 37 11.69 4.24 -3.77
C LEU A 37 12.90 5.11 -3.43
N LYS A 38 12.90 5.79 -2.28
CA LYS A 38 14.02 6.62 -1.84
C LYS A 38 15.29 5.81 -1.58
N ASP A 39 15.14 4.61 -1.00
CA ASP A 39 16.24 3.66 -0.83
C ASP A 39 16.81 3.21 -2.20
N PHE A 40 15.95 2.91 -3.16
CA PHE A 40 16.37 2.63 -4.53
C PHE A 40 17.18 3.79 -5.13
N ILE A 41 16.69 5.02 -5.01
CA ILE A 41 17.40 6.22 -5.48
C ILE A 41 18.76 6.34 -4.80
N GLU A 42 18.85 6.19 -3.46
CA GLU A 42 20.11 6.33 -2.71
C GLU A 42 21.13 5.27 -3.15
N ARG A 43 20.71 4.04 -3.45
CA ARG A 43 21.59 2.95 -3.88
C ARG A 43 22.07 3.11 -5.32
N HIS A 44 21.22 3.56 -6.24
CA HIS A 44 21.51 3.58 -7.68
C HIS A 44 21.91 4.96 -8.24
N SER A 45 21.76 6.06 -7.46
CA SER A 45 22.09 7.41 -7.93
C SER A 45 23.57 7.66 -8.22
N GLN A 46 24.46 6.77 -7.78
CA GLN A 46 25.91 6.86 -8.03
C GLN A 46 26.37 5.99 -9.21
N GLU A 47 25.45 5.22 -9.81
CA GLU A 47 25.78 4.37 -10.95
C GLU A 47 25.76 5.21 -12.24
N GLU A 48 26.91 5.26 -12.94
CA GLU A 48 27.06 6.13 -14.13
C GLU A 48 26.10 5.77 -15.27
N ASP A 49 25.73 4.50 -15.38
CA ASP A 49 24.86 3.99 -16.45
C ASP A 49 23.36 4.13 -16.15
N ILE A 50 22.99 4.42 -14.90
CA ILE A 50 21.59 4.55 -14.47
C ILE A 50 21.20 6.03 -14.38
N ASN A 51 20.04 6.35 -14.95
CA ASN A 51 19.37 7.64 -14.81
C ASN A 51 18.07 7.45 -14.05
N VAL A 52 17.91 8.08 -12.88
CA VAL A 52 16.72 7.97 -12.05
C VAL A 52 15.87 9.21 -12.20
N ILE A 53 14.62 9.03 -12.67
CA ILE A 53 13.61 10.09 -12.80
C ILE A 53 12.54 9.84 -11.74
N TYR A 54 12.40 10.74 -10.77
CA TYR A 54 11.52 10.55 -9.63
C TYR A 54 10.44 11.62 -9.52
N VAL A 55 9.18 11.19 -9.39
CA VAL A 55 8.01 12.04 -9.16
C VAL A 55 7.34 11.59 -7.85
N ASP A 56 7.23 12.51 -6.87
CA ASP A 56 6.58 12.28 -5.57
C ASP A 56 5.36 13.19 -5.44
N LYS A 57 4.16 12.64 -5.67
CA LYS A 57 2.91 13.39 -5.66
C LYS A 57 2.53 14.00 -4.31
N GLU A 58 3.16 13.56 -3.22
CA GLU A 58 2.96 14.19 -1.91
C GLU A 58 3.78 15.48 -1.75
N LYS A 59 4.82 15.70 -2.58
CA LYS A 59 5.65 16.89 -2.50
C LYS A 59 5.09 18.07 -3.29
N LYS A 60 5.33 19.28 -2.76
CA LYS A 60 4.86 20.54 -3.35
C LYS A 60 5.39 20.77 -4.77
N GLU A 61 6.61 20.37 -5.05
CA GLU A 61 7.29 20.56 -6.34
C GLU A 61 6.58 19.86 -7.50
N PHE A 62 5.92 18.72 -7.24
CA PHE A 62 5.22 17.91 -8.24
C PHE A 62 3.70 18.14 -8.30
N LYS A 63 3.18 19.15 -7.59
CA LYS A 63 1.72 19.44 -7.57
C LYS A 63 1.15 19.78 -8.94
N ASN A 64 1.97 20.30 -9.83
CA ASN A 64 1.56 20.69 -11.19
C ASN A 64 1.45 19.48 -12.15
N ILE A 65 2.03 18.34 -11.83
CA ILE A 65 1.89 17.10 -12.60
C ILE A 65 0.54 16.48 -12.26
N LYS A 66 -0.51 16.80 -13.02
CA LYS A 66 -1.88 16.35 -12.75
C LYS A 66 -2.41 15.39 -13.78
N THR A 67 -1.89 15.44 -14.99
CA THR A 67 -2.36 14.66 -16.13
C THR A 67 -1.24 13.82 -16.71
N LYS A 68 -1.62 12.88 -17.59
CA LYS A 68 -0.68 12.12 -18.42
C LYS A 68 0.34 13.04 -19.11
N ASP A 69 -0.13 14.08 -19.77
CA ASP A 69 0.73 14.96 -20.57
C ASP A 69 1.73 15.73 -19.68
N ASP A 70 1.31 16.15 -18.47
CA ASP A 70 2.24 16.75 -17.52
C ASP A 70 3.33 15.77 -17.08
N LEU A 71 2.97 14.50 -16.86
CA LEU A 71 3.91 13.45 -16.47
C LEU A 71 4.89 13.16 -17.61
N ASP A 72 4.39 12.99 -18.84
CA ASP A 72 5.20 12.73 -20.02
C ASP A 72 6.21 13.87 -20.26
N ASN A 73 5.76 15.13 -20.25
CA ASN A 73 6.63 16.30 -20.40
C ASN A 73 7.71 16.36 -19.31
N TYR A 74 7.37 16.00 -18.06
CA TYR A 74 8.34 15.96 -16.97
C TYR A 74 9.38 14.87 -17.21
N ILE A 75 8.95 13.65 -17.53
CA ILE A 75 9.86 12.53 -17.80
C ILE A 75 10.77 12.84 -19.00
N GLU A 76 10.21 13.34 -20.10
CA GLU A 76 10.98 13.75 -21.29
C GLU A 76 12.10 14.74 -20.97
N SER A 77 11.85 15.70 -20.06
CA SER A 77 12.83 16.73 -19.70
C SER A 77 14.06 16.17 -18.96
N PHE A 78 13.96 14.97 -18.38
CA PHE A 78 15.05 14.28 -17.65
C PHE A 78 15.48 12.96 -18.28
N TYR A 79 14.80 12.52 -19.34
CA TYR A 79 15.15 11.28 -20.03
C TYR A 79 16.51 11.40 -20.73
N LEU A 80 17.39 10.43 -20.52
CA LEU A 80 18.72 10.41 -21.11
C LEU A 80 18.82 9.23 -22.10
N PRO A 81 18.74 9.48 -23.41
CA PRO A 81 18.96 8.45 -24.41
C PRO A 81 20.35 7.82 -24.24
N GLY A 82 20.41 6.49 -24.29
CA GLY A 82 21.64 5.73 -24.14
C GLY A 82 22.02 5.36 -22.70
N LYS A 83 21.28 5.85 -21.69
CA LYS A 83 21.35 5.35 -20.32
C LYS A 83 20.18 4.42 -20.01
N HIS A 84 20.33 3.65 -18.94
CA HIS A 84 19.23 2.90 -18.38
C HIS A 84 18.37 3.85 -17.52
N ASN A 85 17.15 4.16 -17.98
CA ASN A 85 16.26 5.10 -17.32
C ASN A 85 15.32 4.37 -16.35
N CYS A 86 15.40 4.68 -15.06
CA CYS A 86 14.47 4.19 -14.04
C CYS A 86 13.47 5.30 -13.69
N ILE A 87 12.21 5.14 -14.11
CA ILE A 87 11.11 6.08 -13.86
C ILE A 87 10.38 5.64 -12.60
N LEU A 88 10.43 6.45 -11.56
CA LEU A 88 9.80 6.19 -10.27
C LEU A 88 8.68 7.18 -10.02
N VAL A 89 7.44 6.71 -9.84
CA VAL A 89 6.28 7.58 -9.57
C VAL A 89 5.60 7.14 -8.27
N ASP A 90 5.66 7.98 -7.26
CA ASP A 90 5.05 7.75 -5.95
C ASP A 90 3.62 8.31 -5.92
N GLU A 91 2.66 7.49 -5.39
CA GLU A 91 1.22 7.78 -5.33
C GLU A 91 0.64 8.12 -6.73
N VAL A 92 0.95 7.28 -7.72
CA VAL A 92 0.66 7.51 -9.14
C VAL A 92 -0.82 7.74 -9.44
N GLN A 93 -1.74 7.21 -8.64
CA GLN A 93 -3.20 7.39 -8.80
C GLN A 93 -3.68 8.84 -8.61
N GLN A 94 -2.80 9.76 -8.21
CA GLN A 94 -3.09 11.19 -8.16
C GLN A 94 -2.90 11.90 -9.51
N ILE A 95 -2.51 11.18 -10.56
CA ILE A 95 -2.30 11.68 -11.92
C ILE A 95 -3.39 11.11 -12.81
N GLU A 96 -4.13 11.96 -13.49
CA GLU A 96 -5.18 11.53 -14.41
C GLU A 96 -4.58 10.83 -15.63
N ARG A 97 -5.14 9.65 -15.97
CA ARG A 97 -4.71 8.82 -17.10
C ARG A 97 -3.23 8.42 -17.04
N PHE A 98 -2.69 8.26 -15.81
CA PHE A 98 -1.29 7.84 -15.63
C PHE A 98 -0.99 6.51 -16.31
N GLU A 99 -1.99 5.64 -16.44
CA GLU A 99 -1.87 4.30 -17.04
C GLU A 99 -1.32 4.39 -18.47
N GLU A 100 -1.79 5.36 -19.23
CA GLU A 100 -1.35 5.56 -20.62
C GLU A 100 0.10 6.05 -20.68
N SER A 101 0.50 6.94 -19.77
CA SER A 101 1.89 7.40 -19.65
C SER A 101 2.81 6.24 -19.30
N ILE A 102 2.47 5.49 -18.24
CA ILE A 102 3.26 4.35 -17.77
C ILE A 102 3.41 3.27 -18.85
N CYS A 103 2.32 2.97 -19.60
CA CYS A 103 2.36 2.04 -20.71
C CYS A 103 3.26 2.54 -21.86
N SER A 104 3.26 3.84 -22.14
CA SER A 104 4.10 4.43 -23.18
C SER A 104 5.58 4.31 -22.80
N TRP A 105 5.96 4.79 -21.60
CA TRP A 105 7.33 4.75 -21.14
C TRP A 105 7.88 3.35 -20.92
N TYR A 106 7.04 2.41 -20.52
CA TYR A 106 7.40 1.00 -20.40
C TYR A 106 7.88 0.38 -21.72
N THR A 107 7.43 0.89 -22.87
CA THR A 107 7.81 0.39 -24.20
C THR A 107 9.10 0.97 -24.74
N GLU A 108 9.67 1.98 -24.07
CA GLU A 108 10.94 2.57 -24.44
C GLU A 108 12.11 1.64 -24.06
N ASP A 109 13.08 1.53 -24.97
CA ASP A 109 14.28 0.73 -24.74
C ASP A 109 15.06 1.21 -23.51
N ASN A 110 15.65 0.28 -22.77
CA ASN A 110 16.43 0.56 -21.55
C ASN A 110 15.68 1.39 -20.51
N THR A 111 14.39 1.13 -20.34
CA THR A 111 13.53 1.84 -19.39
C THR A 111 12.84 0.86 -18.45
N ASP A 112 13.00 1.08 -17.15
CA ASP A 112 12.20 0.44 -16.11
C ASP A 112 11.27 1.44 -15.43
N VAL A 113 10.07 0.98 -15.10
CA VAL A 113 9.06 1.80 -14.44
C VAL A 113 8.68 1.19 -13.10
N ILE A 114 8.79 1.99 -12.03
CA ILE A 114 8.41 1.61 -10.67
C ILE A 114 7.36 2.60 -10.17
N ILE A 115 6.19 2.09 -9.84
CA ILE A 115 5.10 2.94 -9.35
C ILE A 115 4.63 2.50 -7.97
N THR A 116 4.08 3.43 -7.20
CA THR A 116 3.43 3.09 -5.93
C THR A 116 1.99 3.53 -5.90
N GLY A 117 1.21 2.83 -5.08
CA GLY A 117 -0.15 3.24 -4.73
C GLY A 117 -0.63 2.64 -3.43
N SER A 118 -1.54 3.38 -2.78
CA SER A 118 -2.08 3.01 -1.47
C SER A 118 -3.40 2.24 -1.53
N ASN A 119 -3.83 1.82 -2.74
CA ASN A 119 -5.10 1.12 -2.93
C ASN A 119 -4.96 -0.03 -3.92
N SER A 120 -5.60 -1.17 -3.60
CA SER A 120 -5.59 -2.36 -4.46
C SER A 120 -6.36 -2.17 -5.77
N LYS A 121 -7.35 -1.26 -5.82
CA LYS A 121 -8.06 -0.92 -7.07
C LYS A 121 -7.18 -0.25 -8.12
N MET A 122 -6.04 0.29 -7.73
CA MET A 122 -5.08 0.81 -8.70
C MET A 122 -4.70 -0.25 -9.75
N LEU A 123 -4.67 -1.52 -9.34
CA LEU A 123 -4.38 -2.66 -10.22
C LEU A 123 -5.63 -3.35 -10.78
N SER A 124 -6.84 -2.85 -10.46
CA SER A 124 -8.11 -3.39 -10.99
C SER A 124 -8.68 -2.45 -12.06
N GLY A 125 -9.45 -3.00 -12.99
CA GLY A 125 -10.08 -2.22 -14.05
C GLY A 125 -9.14 -1.90 -15.22
N ASP A 126 -9.07 -0.63 -15.62
CA ASP A 126 -8.36 -0.20 -16.82
C ASP A 126 -6.86 -0.50 -16.75
N LEU A 127 -6.22 -0.32 -15.59
CA LEU A 127 -4.81 -0.65 -15.43
C LEU A 127 -4.54 -2.14 -15.65
N SER A 128 -5.35 -3.03 -15.07
CA SER A 128 -5.17 -4.47 -15.26
C SER A 128 -5.36 -4.89 -16.71
N THR A 129 -6.21 -4.18 -17.43
CA THR A 129 -6.47 -4.41 -18.86
C THR A 129 -5.36 -3.85 -19.73
N LEU A 130 -4.90 -2.64 -19.47
CA LEU A 130 -3.83 -1.98 -20.22
C LEU A 130 -2.46 -2.63 -19.97
N LEU A 131 -2.21 -3.02 -18.72
CA LEU A 131 -0.95 -3.65 -18.33
C LEU A 131 -0.96 -5.18 -18.45
N ALA A 132 -2.00 -5.80 -18.98
CA ALA A 132 -2.24 -7.24 -19.01
C ALA A 132 -0.97 -8.10 -19.09
N GLY A 133 -0.52 -8.64 -17.95
CA GLY A 133 0.67 -9.49 -17.83
C GLY A 133 2.03 -8.77 -17.92
N ARG A 134 2.05 -7.42 -17.93
CA ARG A 134 3.28 -6.61 -18.05
C ARG A 134 3.73 -5.97 -16.75
N TYR A 135 3.11 -6.31 -15.62
CA TYR A 135 3.49 -5.78 -14.32
C TYR A 135 3.70 -6.88 -13.29
N VAL A 136 4.49 -6.57 -12.29
CA VAL A 136 4.66 -7.37 -11.09
C VAL A 136 4.23 -6.58 -9.86
N GLU A 137 3.34 -7.18 -9.07
CA GLU A 137 2.89 -6.60 -7.81
C GLU A 137 3.85 -7.00 -6.68
N ILE A 138 4.37 -6.01 -5.98
CA ILE A 138 5.11 -6.21 -4.73
C ILE A 138 4.28 -5.60 -3.60
N ARG A 139 3.64 -6.45 -2.83
CA ARG A 139 2.85 -6.03 -1.68
C ARG A 139 3.74 -5.70 -0.50
N VAL A 140 3.70 -4.44 -0.08
CA VAL A 140 4.46 -3.93 1.07
C VAL A 140 3.61 -4.03 2.32
N HIS A 141 4.09 -4.79 3.30
CA HIS A 141 3.47 -4.96 4.61
C HIS A 141 4.10 -4.04 5.66
N PRO A 142 3.44 -3.79 6.80
CA PRO A 142 4.11 -3.24 7.98
C PRO A 142 5.40 -4.01 8.31
N LEU A 143 6.25 -3.45 9.15
CA LEU A 143 7.47 -4.12 9.58
C LEU A 143 7.14 -5.47 10.20
N THR A 144 7.90 -6.49 9.84
CA THR A 144 7.95 -7.75 10.59
C THR A 144 8.62 -7.52 11.94
N TYR A 145 8.46 -8.44 12.89
CA TYR A 145 9.09 -8.31 14.21
C TYR A 145 10.62 -8.11 14.15
N PRO A 146 11.38 -8.89 13.36
CA PRO A 146 12.82 -8.63 13.18
C PRO A 146 13.13 -7.24 12.59
N GLU A 147 12.38 -6.78 11.59
CA GLU A 147 12.53 -5.43 11.06
C GLU A 147 12.19 -4.36 12.11
N PHE A 148 11.17 -4.60 12.94
CA PHE A 148 10.78 -3.69 14.02
C PHE A 148 11.91 -3.53 15.04
N LEU A 149 12.55 -4.63 15.45
CA LEU A 149 13.70 -4.59 16.35
C LEU A 149 14.84 -3.74 15.76
N GLU A 150 15.19 -3.99 14.48
CA GLU A 150 16.23 -3.23 13.78
C GLU A 150 15.88 -1.73 13.68
N PHE A 151 14.63 -1.42 13.31
CA PHE A 151 14.17 -0.04 13.13
C PHE A 151 14.17 0.76 14.44
N HIS A 152 13.91 0.12 15.55
CA HIS A 152 13.86 0.75 16.86
C HIS A 152 15.14 0.57 17.69
N GLY A 153 16.10 -0.24 17.21
CA GLY A 153 17.33 -0.55 17.94
C GLY A 153 17.05 -1.34 19.22
N LEU A 154 16.08 -2.24 19.18
CA LEU A 154 15.67 -3.08 20.30
C LEU A 154 16.30 -4.46 20.21
N GLU A 155 16.58 -5.06 21.38
CA GLU A 155 16.98 -6.46 21.49
C GLU A 155 15.75 -7.38 21.45
N ASP A 156 15.97 -8.62 20.98
CA ASP A 156 14.93 -9.65 20.97
C ASP A 156 14.62 -10.09 22.41
N SER A 157 13.42 -9.74 22.90
CA SER A 157 12.96 -10.01 24.26
C SER A 157 11.44 -10.07 24.32
N ASP A 158 10.91 -10.65 25.41
CA ASP A 158 9.46 -10.68 25.64
C ASP A 158 8.87 -9.26 25.72
N ASP A 159 9.58 -8.30 26.32
CA ASP A 159 9.15 -6.90 26.41
C ASP A 159 9.07 -6.26 25.02
N SER A 160 10.08 -6.47 24.17
CA SER A 160 10.09 -5.98 22.79
C SER A 160 8.97 -6.60 21.96
N LEU A 161 8.72 -7.90 22.16
CA LEU A 161 7.62 -8.58 21.51
C LEU A 161 6.25 -8.02 21.94
N MET A 162 6.08 -7.73 23.24
CA MET A 162 4.84 -7.13 23.75
C MET A 162 4.61 -5.73 23.20
N ILE A 163 5.67 -4.91 23.08
CA ILE A 163 5.60 -3.59 22.44
C ILE A 163 5.15 -3.74 20.97
N TYR A 164 5.75 -4.67 20.21
CA TYR A 164 5.37 -4.92 18.83
C TYR A 164 3.92 -5.41 18.69
N LEU A 165 3.46 -6.30 19.57
CA LEU A 165 2.08 -6.79 19.57
C LEU A 165 1.07 -5.68 19.90
N ASN A 166 1.42 -4.73 20.77
CA ASN A 166 0.57 -3.62 21.14
C ASN A 166 0.48 -2.55 20.06
N TYR A 167 1.59 -2.16 19.46
CA TYR A 167 1.66 -0.99 18.57
C TYR A 167 1.72 -1.36 17.09
N GLY A 168 2.05 -2.61 16.77
CA GLY A 168 2.21 -3.07 15.41
C GLY A 168 3.48 -2.53 14.74
N GLY A 169 3.61 -2.81 13.44
CA GLY A 169 4.84 -2.58 12.68
C GLY A 169 4.79 -1.37 11.73
N LEU A 170 4.09 -0.27 12.04
CA LEU A 170 4.15 0.90 11.16
C LEU A 170 5.51 1.60 11.28
N PRO A 171 6.28 1.75 10.17
CA PRO A 171 7.64 2.32 10.21
C PRO A 171 7.72 3.74 10.79
N GLY A 172 6.63 4.51 10.68
CA GLY A 172 6.56 5.87 11.20
C GLY A 172 6.65 5.98 12.72
N LEU A 173 6.42 4.89 13.47
CA LEU A 173 6.61 4.83 14.90
C LEU A 173 8.05 5.11 15.31
N ARG A 174 9.04 4.83 14.46
CA ARG A 174 10.43 5.19 14.69
C ARG A 174 10.65 6.70 14.88
N GLN A 175 9.88 7.53 14.21
CA GLN A 175 9.99 9.00 14.33
C GLN A 175 9.28 9.51 15.56
N ILE A 176 8.23 8.82 15.98
CA ILE A 176 7.41 9.17 17.16
C ILE A 176 8.15 8.78 18.45
N GLY A 177 8.91 7.69 18.42
CA GLY A 177 9.46 7.03 19.61
C GLY A 177 8.42 6.07 20.22
N LEU A 178 8.88 5.19 21.10
CA LEU A 178 8.05 4.20 21.80
C LEU A 178 7.92 4.45 23.29
N ASP A 179 8.43 5.58 23.75
CA ASP A 179 8.56 5.98 25.17
C ASP A 179 7.30 6.68 25.71
N SER A 180 6.33 7.00 24.85
CA SER A 180 5.06 7.63 25.24
C SER A 180 3.87 6.96 24.55
N ASP A 181 3.10 6.22 25.33
CA ASP A 181 1.84 5.60 24.87
C ASP A 181 0.90 6.64 24.23
N GLU A 182 0.80 7.82 24.80
CA GLU A 182 -0.06 8.89 24.30
C GLU A 182 0.32 9.29 22.88
N HIS A 183 1.61 9.49 22.61
CA HIS A 183 2.10 9.88 21.29
C HIS A 183 1.91 8.74 20.28
N VAL A 184 2.20 7.51 20.68
CA VAL A 184 2.03 6.31 19.82
C VAL A 184 0.57 6.16 19.43
N TRP A 185 -0.36 6.18 20.39
CA TRP A 185 -1.79 6.02 20.11
C TRP A 185 -2.38 7.20 19.33
N ALA A 186 -1.94 8.43 19.59
CA ALA A 186 -2.33 9.59 18.80
C ALA A 186 -1.91 9.42 17.32
N TYR A 187 -0.68 8.97 17.08
CA TYR A 187 -0.19 8.70 15.72
C TYR A 187 -0.98 7.58 15.03
N LEU A 188 -1.15 6.42 15.69
CA LEU A 188 -1.87 5.27 15.13
C LEU A 188 -3.32 5.63 14.81
N SER A 189 -3.99 6.35 15.71
CA SER A 189 -5.37 6.84 15.50
C SER A 189 -5.45 7.81 14.32
N SER A 190 -4.47 8.70 14.17
CA SER A 190 -4.40 9.62 13.02
C SER A 190 -4.23 8.88 11.70
N VAL A 191 -3.39 7.85 11.66
CA VAL A 191 -3.21 7.01 10.45
C VAL A 191 -4.49 6.26 10.13
N PHE A 192 -5.11 5.61 11.13
CA PHE A 192 -6.38 4.88 10.96
C PHE A 192 -7.49 5.80 10.45
N ASN A 193 -7.68 6.95 11.09
CA ASN A 193 -8.69 7.93 10.67
C ASN A 193 -8.45 8.46 9.25
N THR A 194 -7.19 8.63 8.86
CA THR A 194 -6.85 9.04 7.49
C THR A 194 -7.23 7.98 6.47
N ILE A 195 -6.97 6.70 6.76
CA ILE A 195 -7.35 5.58 5.89
C ILE A 195 -8.88 5.50 5.80
N MET A 196 -9.57 5.54 6.95
CA MET A 196 -11.04 5.49 6.99
C MET A 196 -11.67 6.62 6.19
N LEU A 197 -11.20 7.86 6.38
CA LEU A 197 -11.76 9.03 5.70
C LEU A 197 -11.45 9.03 4.21
N LYS A 198 -10.16 8.98 3.84
CA LYS A 198 -9.72 9.21 2.45
C LYS A 198 -9.84 7.98 1.55
N ASP A 199 -9.51 6.80 2.08
CA ASP A 199 -9.45 5.60 1.26
C ASP A 199 -10.75 4.82 1.24
N ILE A 200 -11.67 5.08 2.19
CA ILE A 200 -12.95 4.39 2.26
C ILE A 200 -14.11 5.38 2.11
N ILE A 201 -14.29 6.31 3.06
CA ILE A 201 -15.50 7.16 3.10
C ILE A 201 -15.60 8.07 1.88
N GLU A 202 -14.57 8.89 1.62
CA GLU A 202 -14.57 9.83 0.49
C GLU A 202 -14.57 9.10 -0.86
N ARG A 203 -13.82 8.00 -0.97
CA ARG A 203 -13.67 7.26 -2.22
C ARG A 203 -14.95 6.54 -2.66
N HIS A 204 -15.73 6.01 -1.71
CA HIS A 204 -16.93 5.22 -1.98
C HIS A 204 -18.22 5.96 -1.66
N ASP A 205 -18.16 7.27 -1.37
CA ASP A 205 -19.31 8.10 -0.97
C ASP A 205 -20.16 7.45 0.14
N ILE A 206 -19.49 6.99 1.22
CA ILE A 206 -20.12 6.27 2.30
C ILE A 206 -20.96 7.22 3.14
N ARG A 207 -22.26 6.96 3.22
CA ARG A 207 -23.22 7.76 4.03
C ARG A 207 -23.41 7.21 5.42
N ASN A 208 -23.39 5.89 5.59
CA ASN A 208 -23.57 5.26 6.91
C ASN A 208 -22.21 5.01 7.61
N VAL A 209 -21.57 6.10 8.04
CA VAL A 209 -20.29 6.05 8.75
C VAL A 209 -20.39 5.34 10.12
N PRO A 210 -21.47 5.49 10.92
CA PRO A 210 -21.61 4.72 12.16
C PRO A 210 -21.54 3.21 11.95
N PHE A 211 -22.29 2.70 10.97
CA PHE A 211 -22.24 1.27 10.64
C PHE A 211 -20.85 0.83 10.16
N LEU A 212 -20.20 1.64 9.32
CA LEU A 212 -18.82 1.38 8.88
C LEU A 212 -17.89 1.19 10.08
N ASN A 213 -17.92 2.11 11.06
CA ASN A 213 -17.08 2.03 12.26
C ASN A 213 -17.41 0.80 13.13
N ASN A 214 -18.68 0.47 13.31
CA ASN A 214 -19.11 -0.71 14.06
C ASN A 214 -18.64 -2.01 13.38
N LEU A 215 -18.68 -2.05 12.04
CA LEU A 215 -18.29 -3.22 11.29
C LEU A 215 -16.76 -3.45 11.34
N ILE A 216 -15.92 -2.41 11.26
CA ILE A 216 -14.47 -2.60 11.38
C ILE A 216 -14.09 -3.00 12.82
N ALA A 217 -14.74 -2.45 13.84
CA ALA A 217 -14.57 -2.87 15.23
C ALA A 217 -14.93 -4.35 15.43
N PHE A 218 -16.03 -4.79 14.82
CA PHE A 218 -16.44 -6.21 14.85
C PHE A 218 -15.37 -7.10 14.19
N TYR A 219 -14.82 -6.71 13.02
CA TYR A 219 -13.75 -7.46 12.37
C TYR A 219 -12.48 -7.49 13.21
N ALA A 220 -12.13 -6.40 13.89
CA ALA A 220 -10.98 -6.37 14.79
C ALA A 220 -11.13 -7.36 15.94
N ASP A 221 -12.32 -7.41 16.60
CA ASP A 221 -12.63 -8.34 17.70
C ASP A 221 -12.67 -9.81 17.25
N THR A 222 -13.03 -10.05 16.00
CA THR A 222 -13.17 -11.40 15.44
C THR A 222 -11.97 -11.82 14.58
N THR A 223 -10.85 -11.08 14.64
CA THR A 223 -9.64 -11.42 13.88
C THR A 223 -9.19 -12.86 14.19
N GLY A 224 -8.89 -13.62 13.13
CA GLY A 224 -8.52 -15.04 13.24
C GLY A 224 -9.69 -16.01 13.43
N LYS A 225 -10.93 -15.53 13.58
CA LYS A 225 -12.13 -16.37 13.69
C LYS A 225 -12.84 -16.52 12.35
N LEU A 226 -13.56 -17.64 12.19
CA LEU A 226 -14.44 -17.84 11.03
C LEU A 226 -15.62 -16.89 11.12
N THR A 227 -15.81 -16.07 10.10
CA THR A 227 -16.92 -15.13 10.00
C THR A 227 -17.63 -15.30 8.66
N SER A 228 -18.95 -15.05 8.63
CA SER A 228 -19.71 -14.98 7.39
C SER A 228 -20.54 -13.70 7.36
N ALA A 229 -20.77 -13.15 6.16
CA ALA A 229 -21.60 -11.96 6.01
C ALA A 229 -23.02 -12.16 6.54
N ASN A 230 -23.55 -13.37 6.43
CA ASN A 230 -24.87 -13.74 6.96
C ASN A 230 -24.89 -13.72 8.51
N SER A 231 -23.85 -14.23 9.17
CA SER A 231 -23.76 -14.20 10.64
C SER A 231 -23.65 -12.77 11.15
N ILE A 232 -22.85 -11.93 10.48
CA ILE A 232 -22.70 -10.52 10.80
C ILE A 232 -24.04 -9.77 10.61
N SER A 233 -24.70 -9.97 9.47
CA SER A 233 -26.01 -9.36 9.19
C SER A 233 -27.05 -9.75 10.25
N LYS A 234 -27.12 -11.01 10.67
CA LYS A 234 -28.01 -11.47 11.74
C LYS A 234 -27.68 -10.82 13.08
N TYR A 235 -26.39 -10.72 13.42
CA TYR A 235 -25.94 -10.05 14.64
C TYR A 235 -26.35 -8.57 14.64
N MET A 236 -26.08 -7.82 13.56
CA MET A 236 -26.44 -6.41 13.42
C MET A 236 -27.96 -6.21 13.52
N LYS A 237 -28.76 -7.11 12.93
CA LYS A 237 -30.23 -7.07 13.07
C LYS A 237 -30.67 -7.27 14.53
N SER A 238 -30.02 -8.12 15.30
CA SER A 238 -30.32 -8.30 16.73
C SER A 238 -30.01 -7.05 17.56
N GLN A 239 -29.09 -6.19 17.06
CA GLN A 239 -28.76 -4.88 17.66
C GLN A 239 -29.65 -3.73 17.15
N GLY A 240 -30.68 -4.04 16.36
CA GLY A 240 -31.61 -3.05 15.82
C GLY A 240 -31.21 -2.42 14.49
N GLU A 241 -30.10 -2.84 13.90
CA GLU A 241 -29.64 -2.34 12.60
C GLU A 241 -30.07 -3.28 11.46
N ASN A 242 -30.91 -2.80 10.54
CA ASN A 242 -31.40 -3.61 9.41
C ASN A 242 -30.37 -3.61 8.26
N ILE A 243 -29.29 -4.36 8.43
CA ILE A 243 -28.17 -4.47 7.48
C ILE A 243 -28.27 -5.78 6.70
N SER A 244 -28.19 -5.69 5.36
CA SER A 244 -28.15 -6.87 4.50
C SER A 244 -26.76 -7.51 4.46
N SER A 245 -26.70 -8.82 4.22
CA SER A 245 -25.43 -9.52 4.01
C SER A 245 -24.64 -8.96 2.80
N ASN A 246 -25.33 -8.49 1.75
CA ASN A 246 -24.69 -7.86 0.60
C ASN A 246 -23.98 -6.56 0.97
N LEU A 247 -24.56 -5.75 1.85
CA LEU A 247 -23.92 -4.52 2.34
C LEU A 247 -22.70 -4.84 3.21
N VAL A 248 -22.76 -5.88 4.03
CA VAL A 248 -21.59 -6.36 4.79
C VAL A 248 -20.45 -6.79 3.84
N LEU A 249 -20.78 -7.53 2.78
CA LEU A 249 -19.76 -7.94 1.77
C LEU A 249 -19.16 -6.74 1.06
N LEU A 250 -20.00 -5.76 0.68
CA LEU A 250 -19.54 -4.55 0.02
C LEU A 250 -18.58 -3.74 0.92
N TYR A 251 -18.93 -3.51 2.18
CA TYR A 251 -18.06 -2.77 3.10
C TYR A 251 -16.79 -3.54 3.45
N ARG A 252 -16.89 -4.88 3.53
CA ARG A 252 -15.69 -5.73 3.66
C ARG A 252 -14.72 -5.53 2.48
N SER A 253 -15.24 -5.45 1.24
CA SER A 253 -14.36 -5.20 0.08
C SER A 253 -13.67 -3.84 0.16
N PHE A 254 -14.32 -2.81 0.69
CA PHE A 254 -13.69 -1.49 0.87
C PHE A 254 -12.54 -1.52 1.89
N TYR A 255 -12.69 -2.27 3.01
CA TYR A 255 -11.59 -2.47 3.95
C TYR A 255 -10.43 -3.27 3.34
N GLN A 256 -10.74 -4.26 2.49
CA GLN A 256 -9.72 -5.02 1.77
C GLN A 256 -8.98 -4.17 0.75
N GLU A 257 -9.70 -3.32 0.01
CA GLU A 257 -9.13 -2.36 -0.94
C GLU A 257 -8.20 -1.35 -0.26
N ALA A 258 -8.54 -0.91 0.95
CA ALA A 258 -7.71 -0.03 1.79
C ALA A 258 -6.62 -0.78 2.58
N TYR A 259 -6.49 -2.09 2.38
CA TYR A 259 -5.56 -2.97 3.10
C TYR A 259 -5.73 -3.00 4.63
N LEU A 260 -6.90 -2.58 5.16
CA LEU A 260 -7.22 -2.71 6.58
C LEU A 260 -7.57 -4.15 6.97
N LEU A 261 -8.13 -4.93 6.04
CA LEU A 261 -8.44 -6.33 6.24
C LEU A 261 -7.71 -7.21 5.21
N ASN A 262 -7.22 -8.34 5.68
CA ASN A 262 -6.80 -9.46 4.84
C ASN A 262 -7.82 -10.58 4.95
N ALA A 263 -8.47 -10.92 3.84
CA ALA A 263 -9.28 -12.13 3.79
C ALA A 263 -8.38 -13.35 3.55
N VAL A 264 -8.45 -14.30 4.47
CA VAL A 264 -7.81 -15.61 4.31
C VAL A 264 -8.92 -16.62 4.03
N SER A 265 -8.86 -17.25 2.87
CA SER A 265 -9.82 -18.29 2.52
C SER A 265 -9.63 -19.51 3.42
N ARG A 266 -10.74 -20.14 3.78
CA ARG A 266 -10.68 -21.41 4.50
C ARG A 266 -9.94 -22.44 3.67
N TYR A 267 -8.94 -23.08 4.26
CA TYR A 267 -8.33 -24.28 3.67
C TYR A 267 -9.13 -25.50 4.07
N ASP A 268 -9.66 -26.26 3.10
CA ASP A 268 -10.36 -27.52 3.34
C ASP A 268 -9.79 -28.62 2.44
N ILE A 269 -9.25 -29.65 3.08
CA ILE A 269 -8.65 -30.80 2.38
C ILE A 269 -9.71 -31.60 1.60
N HIS A 270 -10.99 -31.52 1.98
CA HIS A 270 -12.09 -32.25 1.37
C HIS A 270 -12.88 -31.46 0.30
N GLY A 271 -12.43 -30.30 -0.10
CA GLY A 271 -12.65 -29.68 -1.41
C GLY A 271 -13.97 -28.97 -1.69
N LYS A 272 -15.01 -29.02 -0.85
CA LYS A 272 -16.29 -28.33 -1.15
C LYS A 272 -16.55 -27.07 -0.31
N ARG A 273 -15.82 -26.87 0.80
CA ARG A 273 -16.03 -25.75 1.72
C ARG A 273 -15.05 -24.58 1.51
N ILE A 274 -14.25 -24.62 0.46
CA ILE A 274 -13.34 -23.53 0.09
C ILE A 274 -14.12 -22.30 -0.42
N LEU A 275 -15.36 -22.51 -0.86
CA LEU A 275 -16.23 -21.46 -1.44
C LEU A 275 -17.22 -20.86 -0.40
N GLU A 276 -17.21 -21.35 0.83
CA GLU A 276 -18.00 -20.80 1.94
C GLU A 276 -17.11 -19.87 2.80
#